data_493ad38c27fca0b3ecc97d2605f7fcd9
#
_entry.id   493ad38c27fca0b3ecc97d2605f7fcd9
#
_cell.length_a   1.000
_cell.length_b   1.000
_cell.length_c   1.000
_cell.angle_alpha   90.00
_cell.angle_beta   90.00
_cell.angle_gamma   90.00
#
_symmetry.space_group_name_H-M   'P 1'
#
loop_
_entity.id
_entity.type
_entity.pdbx_description
1 polymer ?
#
loop_
_entity_poly.entity_id
_entity_poly.type
_entity_poly.pdbx_seq_one_letter_code
_entity_poly.pdbx_strand_id
1 'polypeptide(L)'
;AMPCKSCVMQSRALYAGTNANWFEFQRDEELASRISRLSLAELMTFEHESIPLGALCLPGLRWILRIHHLTDDESTRYLLREYILSAWNVARTFSDFLDRTHPRAVVLFNGQFFPEATARFITQRRGLRVITHEVGLQPASAFFTEGEATAYPIHIPDEFELTDEQNAKLDAYLA
;
A
#
# COMPACT_ATOMS: atom_id res chain seq x y z
N ALA A 1 -11.43 10.14 -7.93
CA ALA A 1 -11.68 11.52 -7.51
C ALA A 1 -10.34 12.26 -7.46
N MET A 2 -10.25 13.40 -8.10
CA MET A 2 -9.05 14.24 -8.04
C MET A 2 -8.88 14.74 -6.61
N PRO A 3 -7.66 14.72 -6.05
CA PRO A 3 -7.43 15.30 -4.73
C PRO A 3 -7.84 16.76 -4.76
N CYS A 4 -8.53 17.22 -3.73
CA CYS A 4 -8.98 18.60 -3.68
C CYS A 4 -7.75 19.53 -3.65
N LYS A 5 -7.83 20.68 -4.31
CA LYS A 5 -6.72 21.64 -4.39
C LYS A 5 -6.15 22.02 -3.01
N SER A 6 -7.01 22.09 -2.00
CA SER A 6 -6.60 22.39 -0.62
C SER A 6 -5.70 21.29 -0.03
N CYS A 7 -5.99 20.00 -0.29
CA CYS A 7 -5.15 18.88 0.15
C CYS A 7 -3.76 18.95 -0.52
N VAL A 8 -3.72 19.23 -1.81
CA VAL A 8 -2.45 19.40 -2.55
C VAL A 8 -1.64 20.57 -2.00
N MET A 9 -2.29 21.71 -1.76
CA MET A 9 -1.64 22.90 -1.20
C MET A 9 -1.11 22.63 0.21
N GLN A 10 -1.91 21.98 1.06
CA GLN A 10 -1.47 21.60 2.41
C GLN A 10 -0.27 20.67 2.38
N SER A 11 -0.31 19.63 1.55
CA SER A 11 0.83 18.70 1.42
C SER A 11 2.09 19.44 0.95
N ARG A 12 1.98 20.31 -0.03
CA ARG A 12 3.11 21.13 -0.51
C ARG A 12 3.65 22.06 0.58
N ALA A 13 2.79 22.63 1.40
CA ALA A 13 3.20 23.48 2.52
C ALA A 13 3.92 22.68 3.62
N LEU A 14 3.41 21.48 3.96
CA LEU A 14 4.03 20.60 4.96
C LEU A 14 5.43 20.13 4.57
N TYR A 15 5.66 19.91 3.29
CA TYR A 15 6.95 19.46 2.77
C TYR A 15 7.80 20.58 2.15
N ALA A 16 7.40 21.84 2.34
CA ALA A 16 8.20 22.99 1.89
C ALA A 16 9.57 22.97 2.61
N GLY A 17 10.63 23.10 1.83
CA GLY A 17 12.00 23.05 2.35
C GLY A 17 12.59 21.64 2.51
N THR A 18 11.86 20.60 2.11
CA THR A 18 12.40 19.25 1.98
C THR A 18 12.71 18.93 0.50
N ASN A 19 13.46 17.83 0.27
CA ASN A 19 13.69 17.30 -1.08
C ASN A 19 12.49 16.48 -1.57
N ALA A 20 11.26 17.00 -1.46
CA ALA A 20 10.06 16.32 -1.88
C ALA A 20 9.99 16.18 -3.40
N ASN A 21 9.71 14.97 -3.86
CA ASN A 21 9.40 14.68 -5.25
C ASN A 21 7.89 14.45 -5.39
N TRP A 22 7.27 15.14 -6.35
CA TRP A 22 5.85 15.07 -6.60
C TRP A 22 5.60 14.30 -7.89
N PHE A 23 4.89 13.16 -7.78
CA PHE A 23 4.52 12.37 -8.93
C PHE A 23 3.17 12.84 -9.45
N GLU A 24 3.15 13.27 -10.71
CA GLU A 24 1.92 13.65 -11.38
C GLU A 24 1.26 12.42 -12.00
N PHE A 25 -0.05 12.31 -11.85
CA PHE A 25 -0.80 11.24 -12.47
C PHE A 25 -0.90 11.47 -13.98
N GLN A 26 -0.40 10.51 -14.75
CA GLN A 26 -0.52 10.45 -16.19
C GLN A 26 -1.30 9.18 -16.56
N ARG A 27 -2.49 9.38 -17.09
CA ARG A 27 -3.34 8.27 -17.52
C ARG A 27 -2.71 7.57 -18.72
N ASP A 28 -2.66 6.25 -18.66
CA ASP A 28 -2.24 5.40 -19.74
C ASP A 28 -3.50 4.93 -20.49
N GLU A 29 -3.78 5.54 -21.65
CA GLU A 29 -5.01 5.29 -22.40
C GLU A 29 -5.00 3.90 -23.07
N GLU A 30 -3.83 3.39 -23.43
CA GLU A 30 -3.70 2.03 -24.00
C GLU A 30 -4.04 1.00 -22.93
N LEU A 31 -3.44 1.12 -21.75
CA LEU A 31 -3.76 0.26 -20.60
C LEU A 31 -5.24 0.40 -20.20
N ALA A 32 -5.76 1.62 -20.16
CA ALA A 32 -7.17 1.87 -19.83
C ALA A 32 -8.11 1.16 -20.81
N SER A 33 -7.83 1.23 -22.10
CA SER A 33 -8.58 0.52 -23.14
C SER A 33 -8.51 -1.00 -22.96
N ARG A 34 -7.31 -1.52 -22.65
CA ARG A 34 -7.07 -2.95 -22.46
C ARG A 34 -7.86 -3.52 -21.29
N ILE A 35 -7.89 -2.82 -20.14
CA ILE A 35 -8.58 -3.30 -18.93
C ILE A 35 -10.09 -2.96 -18.91
N SER A 36 -10.59 -2.16 -19.84
CA SER A 36 -11.97 -1.65 -19.83
C SER A 36 -13.05 -2.74 -19.88
N ARG A 37 -12.73 -3.87 -20.51
CA ARG A 37 -13.68 -4.98 -20.76
C ARG A 37 -13.46 -6.18 -19.84
N LEU A 38 -12.46 -6.13 -18.94
CA LEU A 38 -12.15 -7.23 -18.07
C LEU A 38 -13.21 -7.38 -16.97
N SER A 39 -13.53 -8.63 -16.66
CA SER A 39 -14.33 -9.00 -15.49
C SER A 39 -13.59 -8.68 -14.18
N LEU A 40 -14.29 -8.70 -13.06
CA LEU A 40 -13.67 -8.49 -11.76
C LEU A 40 -12.55 -9.53 -11.48
N ALA A 41 -12.82 -10.81 -11.80
CA ALA A 41 -11.85 -11.89 -11.59
C ALA A 41 -10.55 -11.66 -12.40
N GLU A 42 -10.67 -11.25 -13.66
CA GLU A 42 -9.52 -10.92 -14.51
C GLU A 42 -8.78 -9.67 -14.01
N LEU A 43 -9.50 -8.65 -13.55
CA LEU A 43 -8.88 -7.46 -12.96
C LEU A 43 -8.11 -7.78 -11.66
N MET A 44 -8.65 -8.65 -10.82
CA MET A 44 -7.99 -9.04 -9.55
C MET A 44 -6.66 -9.74 -9.76
N THR A 45 -6.50 -10.46 -10.86
CA THR A 45 -5.26 -11.17 -11.23
C THR A 45 -4.47 -10.48 -12.33
N PHE A 46 -4.86 -9.25 -12.69
CA PHE A 46 -4.27 -8.53 -13.81
C PHE A 46 -2.80 -8.19 -13.57
N GLU A 47 -1.98 -8.56 -14.55
CA GLU A 47 -0.55 -8.22 -14.58
C GLU A 47 -0.21 -7.38 -15.80
N HIS A 48 0.71 -6.47 -15.63
CA HIS A 48 1.28 -5.66 -16.70
C HIS A 48 2.78 -5.49 -16.49
N GLU A 49 3.60 -5.81 -17.49
CA GLU A 49 5.06 -5.81 -17.41
C GLU A 49 5.61 -6.61 -16.20
N SER A 50 5.00 -7.76 -15.93
CA SER A 50 5.32 -8.61 -14.77
C SER A 50 5.12 -7.92 -13.42
N ILE A 51 4.25 -6.91 -13.34
CA ILE A 51 3.81 -6.27 -12.11
C ILE A 51 2.37 -6.72 -11.85
N PRO A 52 2.08 -7.39 -10.72
CA PRO A 52 0.75 -7.90 -10.40
C PRO A 52 -0.18 -6.79 -9.91
N LEU A 53 -0.51 -5.84 -10.81
CA LEU A 53 -1.23 -4.61 -10.47
C LEU A 53 -2.57 -4.88 -9.80
N GLY A 54 -3.32 -5.89 -10.27
CA GLY A 54 -4.58 -6.29 -9.64
C GLY A 54 -4.38 -6.66 -8.18
N ALA A 55 -3.48 -7.59 -7.90
CA ALA A 55 -3.20 -8.07 -6.54
C ALA A 55 -2.71 -6.96 -5.60
N LEU A 56 -1.84 -6.06 -6.10
CA LEU A 56 -1.33 -4.92 -5.32
C LEU A 56 -2.41 -3.91 -4.93
N CYS A 57 -3.49 -3.82 -5.72
CA CYS A 57 -4.58 -2.88 -5.45
C CYS A 57 -5.66 -3.45 -4.50
N LEU A 58 -5.80 -4.78 -4.42
CA LEU A 58 -6.89 -5.43 -3.68
C LEU A 58 -6.97 -5.06 -2.20
N PRO A 59 -5.88 -5.04 -1.41
CA PRO A 59 -5.97 -4.70 0.01
C PRO A 59 -6.54 -3.30 0.23
N GLY A 60 -6.08 -2.31 -0.54
CA GLY A 60 -6.58 -0.95 -0.47
C GLY A 60 -8.04 -0.81 -0.88
N LEU A 61 -8.46 -1.51 -1.95
CA LEU A 61 -9.84 -1.49 -2.42
C LEU A 61 -10.79 -2.13 -1.40
N ARG A 62 -10.44 -3.30 -0.86
CA ARG A 62 -11.22 -3.97 0.19
C ARG A 62 -11.36 -3.11 1.44
N TRP A 63 -10.28 -2.45 1.82
CA TRP A 63 -10.29 -1.57 2.98
C TRP A 63 -11.22 -0.36 2.79
N ILE A 64 -11.16 0.32 1.64
CA ILE A 64 -12.00 1.50 1.37
C ILE A 64 -13.49 1.13 1.25
N LEU A 65 -13.79 -0.02 0.65
CA LEU A 65 -15.15 -0.52 0.50
C LEU A 65 -15.68 -1.19 1.78
N ARG A 66 -14.81 -1.49 2.76
CA ARG A 66 -15.15 -2.23 3.99
C ARG A 66 -15.74 -3.62 3.74
N ILE A 67 -15.34 -4.27 2.66
CA ILE A 67 -15.79 -5.62 2.30
C ILE A 67 -14.60 -6.48 1.88
N HIS A 68 -14.63 -7.77 2.29
CA HIS A 68 -13.59 -8.73 1.91
C HIS A 68 -13.90 -9.39 0.57
N HIS A 69 -15.15 -9.81 0.38
CA HIS A 69 -15.61 -10.41 -0.88
C HIS A 69 -16.22 -9.33 -1.77
N LEU A 70 -15.51 -8.99 -2.84
CA LEU A 70 -15.95 -7.99 -3.78
C LEU A 70 -17.09 -8.52 -4.65
N THR A 71 -18.11 -7.70 -4.86
CA THR A 71 -19.21 -8.01 -5.77
C THR A 71 -18.80 -7.64 -7.19
N ASP A 72 -19.07 -8.52 -8.16
CA ASP A 72 -18.79 -8.25 -9.57
C ASP A 72 -19.89 -7.35 -10.17
N ASP A 73 -19.80 -6.07 -9.89
CA ASP A 73 -20.63 -5.02 -10.45
C ASP A 73 -19.78 -3.94 -11.13
N GLU A 74 -20.41 -3.07 -11.91
CA GLU A 74 -19.68 -2.06 -12.67
C GLU A 74 -18.99 -1.03 -11.78
N SER A 75 -19.54 -0.71 -10.62
CA SER A 75 -18.91 0.24 -9.68
C SER A 75 -17.61 -0.31 -9.10
N THR A 76 -17.61 -1.57 -8.71
CA THR A 76 -16.42 -2.27 -8.20
C THR A 76 -15.37 -2.45 -9.30
N ARG A 77 -15.78 -2.88 -10.50
CA ARG A 77 -14.86 -2.96 -11.66
C ARG A 77 -14.26 -1.61 -12.01
N TYR A 78 -15.08 -0.55 -12.04
CA TYR A 78 -14.61 0.80 -12.29
C TYR A 78 -13.54 1.23 -11.29
N LEU A 79 -13.80 1.06 -9.98
CA LEU A 79 -12.83 1.42 -8.94
C LEU A 79 -11.53 0.63 -9.09
N LEU A 80 -11.61 -0.69 -9.32
CA LEU A 80 -10.38 -1.50 -9.47
C LEU A 80 -9.58 -1.11 -10.71
N ARG A 81 -10.25 -0.77 -11.84
CA ARG A 81 -9.57 -0.23 -13.03
C ARG A 81 -8.82 1.06 -12.73
N GLU A 82 -9.46 2.00 -12.02
CA GLU A 82 -8.80 3.27 -11.67
C GLU A 82 -7.63 3.05 -10.68
N TYR A 83 -7.75 2.10 -9.74
CA TYR A 83 -6.63 1.70 -8.89
C TYR A 83 -5.48 1.08 -9.70
N ILE A 84 -5.76 0.20 -10.65
CA ILE A 84 -4.75 -0.41 -11.52
C ILE A 84 -4.01 0.67 -12.34
N LEU A 85 -4.73 1.61 -12.95
CA LEU A 85 -4.12 2.71 -13.69
C LEU A 85 -3.25 3.60 -12.79
N SER A 86 -3.71 3.85 -11.58
CA SER A 86 -2.95 4.62 -10.59
C SER A 86 -1.71 3.87 -10.12
N ALA A 87 -1.83 2.56 -9.86
CA ALA A 87 -0.70 1.70 -9.48
C ALA A 87 0.34 1.62 -10.60
N TRP A 88 -0.10 1.52 -11.85
CA TRP A 88 0.80 1.57 -13.00
C TRP A 88 1.55 2.90 -13.12
N ASN A 89 0.84 4.02 -12.92
CA ASN A 89 1.49 5.32 -12.88
C ASN A 89 2.55 5.43 -11.78
N VAL A 90 2.25 4.91 -10.58
CA VAL A 90 3.23 4.85 -9.47
C VAL A 90 4.41 3.97 -9.86
N ALA A 91 4.16 2.78 -10.44
CA ALA A 91 5.22 1.86 -10.84
C ALA A 91 6.22 2.53 -11.80
N ARG A 92 5.76 3.24 -12.81
CA ARG A 92 6.61 3.96 -13.78
C ARG A 92 7.37 5.11 -13.12
N THR A 93 6.64 6.03 -12.51
CA THR A 93 7.23 7.26 -11.97
C THR A 93 8.17 6.99 -10.79
N PHE A 94 7.85 6.00 -9.98
CA PHE A 94 8.72 5.57 -8.89
C PHE A 94 9.95 4.82 -9.37
N SER A 95 9.82 4.01 -10.43
CA SER A 95 10.97 3.41 -11.12
C SER A 95 11.95 4.46 -11.60
N ASP A 96 11.48 5.46 -12.33
CA ASP A 96 12.29 6.57 -12.81
C ASP A 96 12.93 7.36 -11.67
N PHE A 97 12.22 7.50 -10.55
CA PHE A 97 12.76 8.15 -9.35
C PHE A 97 13.91 7.35 -8.74
N LEU A 98 13.77 6.03 -8.61
CA LEU A 98 14.84 5.16 -8.11
C LEU A 98 16.07 5.18 -9.03
N ASP A 99 15.86 5.21 -10.36
CA ASP A 99 16.95 5.30 -11.34
C ASP A 99 17.72 6.62 -11.29
N ARG A 100 17.07 7.70 -10.89
CA ARG A 100 17.72 9.02 -10.76
C ARG A 100 18.41 9.22 -9.41
N THR A 101 17.89 8.60 -8.35
CA THR A 101 18.32 8.88 -6.97
C THR A 101 19.25 7.82 -6.39
N HIS A 102 19.24 6.62 -6.95
CA HIS A 102 20.05 5.46 -6.49
C HIS A 102 20.05 5.29 -4.96
N PRO A 103 18.87 5.21 -4.31
CA PRO A 103 18.82 5.10 -2.86
C PRO A 103 19.39 3.76 -2.37
N ARG A 104 19.96 3.74 -1.17
CA ARG A 104 20.44 2.52 -0.52
C ARG A 104 19.31 1.69 0.10
N ALA A 105 18.22 2.34 0.46
CA ALA A 105 17.03 1.74 1.02
C ALA A 105 15.82 2.65 0.78
N VAL A 106 14.64 2.06 0.84
CA VAL A 106 13.35 2.78 0.77
C VAL A 106 12.58 2.50 2.05
N VAL A 107 12.06 3.56 2.66
CA VAL A 107 11.18 3.46 3.83
C VAL A 107 9.76 3.82 3.39
N LEU A 108 8.80 2.96 3.69
CA LEU A 108 7.40 3.10 3.29
C LEU A 108 6.48 3.01 4.50
N PHE A 109 5.39 3.75 4.47
CA PHE A 109 4.31 3.56 5.42
C PHE A 109 3.52 2.29 5.05
N ASN A 110 3.28 1.41 6.00
CA ASN A 110 2.50 0.17 5.89
C ASN A 110 2.99 -0.82 4.81
N GLY A 111 3.08 -0.43 3.56
CA GLY A 111 3.55 -1.27 2.45
C GLY A 111 2.53 -2.28 1.90
N GLN A 112 1.30 -2.31 2.42
CA GLN A 112 0.23 -3.19 1.93
C GLN A 112 -0.81 -2.48 1.07
N PHE A 113 -1.09 -1.20 1.38
CA PHE A 113 -2.07 -0.45 0.63
C PHE A 113 -1.43 0.24 -0.56
N PHE A 114 -2.22 0.41 -1.62
CA PHE A 114 -1.85 1.31 -2.70
C PHE A 114 -1.77 2.77 -2.18
N PRO A 115 -0.74 3.56 -2.54
CA PRO A 115 0.33 3.27 -3.51
C PRO A 115 1.58 2.58 -2.94
N GLU A 116 1.72 2.45 -1.63
CA GLU A 116 2.92 1.93 -0.96
C GLU A 116 3.22 0.46 -1.34
N ALA A 117 2.18 -0.36 -1.55
CA ALA A 117 2.35 -1.73 -2.02
C ALA A 117 3.07 -1.79 -3.38
N THR A 118 2.72 -0.88 -4.29
CA THR A 118 3.37 -0.78 -5.60
C THR A 118 4.83 -0.34 -5.45
N ALA A 119 5.10 0.69 -4.66
CA ALA A 119 6.45 1.17 -4.40
C ALA A 119 7.31 0.08 -3.74
N ARG A 120 6.76 -0.69 -2.79
CA ARG A 120 7.42 -1.83 -2.15
C ARG A 120 7.79 -2.89 -3.20
N PHE A 121 6.84 -3.30 -4.03
CA PHE A 121 7.07 -4.30 -5.07
C PHE A 121 8.20 -3.88 -6.03
N ILE A 122 8.17 -2.65 -6.53
CA ILE A 122 9.19 -2.12 -7.44
C ILE A 122 10.57 -2.08 -6.76
N THR A 123 10.63 -1.66 -5.48
CA THR A 123 11.87 -1.62 -4.70
C THR A 123 12.47 -3.01 -4.53
N GLN A 124 11.65 -4.00 -4.14
CA GLN A 124 12.07 -5.39 -3.95
C GLN A 124 12.54 -6.03 -5.26
N ARG A 125 11.80 -5.79 -6.36
CA ARG A 125 12.16 -6.28 -7.70
C ARG A 125 13.54 -5.79 -8.16
N ARG A 126 14.00 -4.63 -7.65
CA ARG A 126 15.32 -4.06 -7.91
C ARG A 126 16.40 -4.52 -6.93
N GLY A 127 16.08 -5.42 -6.00
CA GLY A 127 17.00 -5.89 -4.97
C GLY A 127 17.38 -4.81 -3.94
N LEU A 128 16.62 -3.73 -3.86
CA LEU A 128 16.84 -2.67 -2.87
C LEU A 128 16.18 -3.05 -1.54
N ARG A 129 16.81 -2.65 -0.44
CA ARG A 129 16.26 -2.84 0.90
C ARG A 129 14.98 -2.04 1.09
N VAL A 130 13.92 -2.70 1.56
CA VAL A 130 12.64 -2.07 1.93
C VAL A 130 12.43 -2.17 3.42
N ILE A 131 12.14 -1.04 4.03
CA ILE A 131 11.73 -0.94 5.43
C ILE A 131 10.32 -0.36 5.43
N THR A 132 9.38 -1.07 6.04
CA THR A 132 8.02 -0.56 6.24
C THR A 132 7.81 -0.18 7.69
N HIS A 133 6.90 0.75 7.94
CA HIS A 133 6.57 1.16 9.29
C HIS A 133 5.06 1.33 9.45
N GLU A 134 4.62 1.17 10.68
CA GLU A 134 3.25 1.40 11.11
C GLU A 134 3.24 2.07 12.47
N VAL A 135 2.12 2.63 12.85
CA VAL A 135 1.92 3.18 14.19
C VAL A 135 2.06 2.06 15.22
N GLY A 136 2.87 2.27 16.24
CA GLY A 136 3.04 1.32 17.32
C GLY A 136 1.83 1.28 18.27
N LEU A 137 1.75 0.25 19.09
CA LEU A 137 0.67 0.07 20.07
C LEU A 137 0.79 1.03 21.27
N GLN A 138 1.99 1.55 21.52
CA GLN A 138 2.22 2.51 22.59
C GLN A 138 2.15 3.95 22.05
N PRO A 139 1.72 4.94 22.86
CA PRO A 139 1.73 6.34 22.45
C PRO A 139 3.12 6.78 21.95
N ALA A 140 3.14 7.55 20.86
CA ALA A 140 4.36 8.08 20.24
C ALA A 140 5.38 7.01 19.83
N SER A 141 4.93 5.78 19.54
CA SER A 141 5.78 4.69 19.06
C SER A 141 5.49 4.36 17.59
N ALA A 142 6.47 3.77 16.91
CA ALA A 142 6.35 3.22 15.58
C ALA A 142 6.94 1.81 15.54
N PHE A 143 6.34 0.97 14.73
CA PHE A 143 6.81 -0.38 14.46
C PHE A 143 7.48 -0.40 13.08
N PHE A 144 8.67 -0.98 13.01
CA PHE A 144 9.43 -1.10 11.77
C PHE A 144 9.70 -2.57 11.45
N THR A 145 9.57 -2.95 10.19
CA THR A 145 9.90 -4.30 9.72
C THR A 145 10.45 -4.27 8.30
N GLU A 146 11.13 -5.33 7.90
CA GLU A 146 11.46 -5.58 6.50
C GLU A 146 10.33 -6.39 5.87
N GLY A 147 9.74 -5.88 4.79
CA GLY A 147 8.57 -6.46 4.13
C GLY A 147 7.28 -5.68 4.39
N GLU A 148 6.21 -6.37 4.71
CA GLU A 148 4.91 -5.75 5.04
C GLU A 148 4.84 -5.39 6.52
N ALA A 149 4.53 -4.14 6.86
CA ALA A 149 4.49 -3.68 8.24
C ALA A 149 3.43 -4.40 9.11
N THR A 150 2.41 -4.96 8.47
CA THR A 150 1.37 -5.75 9.14
C THR A 150 1.76 -7.21 9.37
N ALA A 151 2.85 -7.68 8.76
CA ALA A 151 3.43 -8.98 9.03
C ALA A 151 4.35 -8.87 10.26
N TYR A 152 3.75 -8.70 11.43
CA TYR A 152 4.50 -8.59 12.68
C TYR A 152 5.33 -9.84 12.93
N PRO A 153 6.65 -9.74 13.09
CA PRO A 153 7.52 -10.89 13.38
C PRO A 153 7.40 -11.27 14.86
N ILE A 154 6.18 -11.51 15.32
CA ILE A 154 5.89 -11.95 16.68
C ILE A 154 5.83 -13.48 16.65
N HIS A 155 6.76 -14.12 17.34
CA HIS A 155 6.71 -15.54 17.60
C HIS A 155 6.27 -15.75 19.04
N ILE A 156 5.09 -16.36 19.20
CA ILE A 156 4.61 -16.80 20.51
C ILE A 156 4.94 -18.29 20.58
N PRO A 157 5.79 -18.73 21.50
CA PRO A 157 6.08 -20.16 21.68
C PRO A 157 4.81 -20.95 21.99
N ASP A 158 4.71 -22.19 21.50
CA ASP A 158 3.53 -23.04 21.71
C ASP A 158 3.24 -23.32 23.19
N GLU A 159 4.31 -23.30 24.01
CA GLU A 159 4.26 -23.49 25.46
C GLU A 159 4.02 -22.19 26.25
N PHE A 160 3.80 -21.06 25.57
CA PHE A 160 3.57 -19.78 26.23
C PHE A 160 2.23 -19.77 26.93
N GLU A 161 2.24 -19.55 28.24
CA GLU A 161 1.07 -19.34 29.07
C GLU A 161 1.12 -17.98 29.77
N LEU A 162 -0.04 -17.31 29.84
CA LEU A 162 -0.15 -16.08 30.61
C LEU A 162 -0.10 -16.41 32.11
N THR A 163 0.62 -15.61 32.86
CA THR A 163 0.56 -15.67 34.34
C THR A 163 -0.82 -15.20 34.83
N ASP A 164 -1.17 -15.53 36.08
CA ASP A 164 -2.43 -15.09 36.70
C ASP A 164 -2.58 -13.56 36.69
N GLU A 165 -1.47 -12.83 36.92
CA GLU A 165 -1.47 -11.38 36.86
C GLU A 165 -1.72 -10.84 35.44
N GLN A 166 -1.15 -11.48 34.42
CA GLN A 166 -1.37 -11.11 33.04
C GLN A 166 -2.80 -11.41 32.60
N ASN A 167 -3.36 -12.55 33.02
CA ASN A 167 -4.76 -12.88 32.79
C ASN A 167 -5.70 -11.87 33.44
N ALA A 168 -5.46 -11.51 34.71
CA ALA A 168 -6.26 -10.48 35.38
C ALA A 168 -6.21 -9.12 34.68
N LYS A 169 -5.06 -8.72 34.13
CA LYS A 169 -4.94 -7.50 33.33
C LYS A 169 -5.70 -7.59 32.01
N LEU A 170 -5.65 -8.75 31.35
CA LEU A 170 -6.40 -8.99 30.10
C LEU A 170 -7.90 -8.96 30.36
N ASP A 171 -8.38 -9.64 31.40
CA ASP A 171 -9.79 -9.64 31.78
C ASP A 171 -10.30 -8.23 32.11
N ALA A 172 -9.51 -7.44 32.81
CA ALA A 172 -9.84 -6.05 33.13
C ALA A 172 -9.87 -5.15 31.86
N TYR A 173 -9.11 -5.49 30.82
CA TYR A 173 -9.13 -4.78 29.55
C TYR A 173 -10.35 -5.16 28.69
N LEU A 174 -10.81 -6.42 28.77
CA LEU A 174 -11.93 -6.94 27.98
C LEU A 174 -13.31 -6.64 28.60
N ALA A 175 -13.37 -6.28 29.89
CA ALA A 175 -14.59 -5.89 30.60
C ALA A 175 -15.05 -4.47 30.30
#